data_884db743a6fd5b7d2a1784cb7c7582fb
#
_entry.id   884db743a6fd5b7d2a1784cb7c7582fb
#
_cell.length_a   1.000
_cell.length_b   1.000
_cell.length_c   1.000
_cell.angle_alpha   90.00
_cell.angle_beta   90.00
_cell.angle_gamma   90.00
#
_symmetry.space_group_name_H-M   'P 1'
#
loop_
_entity.id
_entity.type
_entity.pdbx_description
1 polymer ?
#
loop_
_entity_poly.entity_id
_entity_poly.type
_entity_poly.pdbx_seq_one_letter_code
_entity_poly.pdbx_strand_id
1 'polypeptide(L)'
;MSGPHRLSAVDLDEASLPSATAEIEHARRVAIFDLVEQNSFAPIGADGGPYQLKLSLQDSRLAMEITGPGYHKGHLLSLTPLKTVIRDYLMICDSYYEALRGSSASQIESVDMGRRGLHNEGAEAMKARLEGKVDVDHETARRLFTLVCALWQRG
;
A
#
# COMPACT_ATOMS: atom_id res chain seq x y z
N MET A 1 23.36 10.06 -13.91
CA MET A 1 23.47 8.60 -13.91
C MET A 1 22.32 8.00 -13.13
N SER A 2 21.61 7.07 -13.71
CA SER A 2 20.47 6.42 -13.06
C SER A 2 20.92 5.24 -12.20
N GLY A 3 20.28 5.04 -11.06
CA GLY A 3 20.53 3.94 -10.14
C GLY A 3 19.45 2.86 -10.22
N PRO A 4 19.33 2.02 -9.21
CA PRO A 4 18.39 0.90 -9.23
C PRO A 4 16.93 1.36 -9.24
N HIS A 5 16.05 0.52 -9.77
CA HIS A 5 14.61 0.75 -9.79
C HIS A 5 14.03 0.48 -8.40
N ARG A 6 14.07 1.49 -7.55
CA ARG A 6 13.52 1.40 -6.19
C ARG A 6 13.02 2.74 -5.70
N LEU A 7 12.05 2.70 -4.79
CA LEU A 7 11.60 3.86 -4.04
C LEU A 7 12.58 4.18 -2.90
N SER A 8 12.98 5.44 -2.81
CA SER A 8 13.81 5.93 -1.72
C SER A 8 13.03 6.79 -0.72
N ALA A 9 11.85 7.28 -1.12
CA ALA A 9 11.01 8.09 -0.24
C ALA A 9 9.55 7.99 -0.68
N VAL A 10 8.64 8.04 0.29
CA VAL A 10 7.21 8.13 0.08
C VAL A 10 6.68 9.27 0.95
N ASP A 11 6.02 10.24 0.32
CA ASP A 11 5.40 11.37 0.99
C ASP A 11 3.89 11.31 0.83
N LEU A 12 3.17 11.77 1.86
CA LEU A 12 1.72 11.82 1.84
C LEU A 12 1.24 13.26 1.83
N ASP A 13 0.23 13.56 1.00
CA ASP A 13 -0.51 14.81 1.10
C ASP A 13 -1.55 14.67 2.21
N GLU A 14 -1.16 15.05 3.42
CA GLU A 14 -1.98 14.87 4.62
C GLU A 14 -3.36 15.54 4.49
N ALA A 15 -3.44 16.67 3.81
CA ALA A 15 -4.69 17.41 3.65
C ALA A 15 -5.72 16.63 2.82
N SER A 16 -5.27 15.73 1.95
CA SER A 16 -6.15 14.92 1.09
C SER A 16 -6.65 13.65 1.78
N LEU A 17 -6.05 13.26 2.92
CA LEU A 17 -6.34 12.00 3.58
C LEU A 17 -7.47 12.14 4.60
N PRO A 18 -8.24 11.06 4.86
CA PRO A 18 -9.19 11.05 5.94
C PRO A 18 -8.53 11.35 7.27
N SER A 19 -9.27 11.95 8.21
CA SER A 19 -8.78 12.14 9.55
C SER A 19 -8.37 10.81 10.17
N ALA A 20 -7.30 10.82 10.95
CA ALA A 20 -6.72 9.61 11.49
C ALA A 20 -6.52 9.72 12.99
N THR A 21 -6.72 8.59 13.68
CA THR A 21 -6.29 8.44 15.08
C THR A 21 -4.78 8.31 15.12
N ALA A 22 -4.20 8.40 16.31
CA ALA A 22 -2.77 8.18 16.49
C ALA A 22 -2.35 6.78 16.01
N GLU A 23 -3.22 5.78 16.19
CA GLU A 23 -2.98 4.41 15.73
C GLU A 23 -2.93 4.32 14.21
N ILE A 24 -3.84 4.98 13.52
CA ILE A 24 -3.88 5.02 12.05
C ILE A 24 -2.66 5.76 11.51
N GLU A 25 -2.28 6.88 12.11
CA GLU A 25 -1.08 7.62 11.73
C GLU A 25 0.18 6.78 11.90
N HIS A 26 0.24 6.02 12.99
CA HIS A 26 1.35 5.09 13.24
C HIS A 26 1.38 4.00 12.15
N ALA A 27 0.22 3.42 11.82
CA ALA A 27 0.13 2.42 10.75
C ALA A 27 0.61 2.95 9.41
N ARG A 28 0.30 4.21 9.09
CA ARG A 28 0.80 4.87 7.87
C ARG A 28 2.32 4.97 7.87
N ARG A 29 2.91 5.39 8.98
CA ARG A 29 4.38 5.52 9.11
C ARG A 29 5.09 4.17 9.00
N VAL A 30 4.55 3.15 9.66
CA VAL A 30 5.13 1.79 9.59
C VAL A 30 5.05 1.25 8.16
N ALA A 31 3.91 1.44 7.49
CA ALA A 31 3.74 0.98 6.12
C ALA A 31 4.73 1.66 5.16
N ILE A 32 4.97 2.96 5.34
CA ILE A 32 5.95 3.70 4.54
C ILE A 32 7.36 3.18 4.83
N PHE A 33 7.71 3.00 6.10
CA PHE A 33 9.02 2.49 6.49
C PHE A 33 9.29 1.13 5.86
N ASP A 34 8.36 0.20 5.97
CA ASP A 34 8.50 -1.14 5.41
C ASP A 34 8.67 -1.09 3.88
N LEU A 35 7.89 -0.25 3.22
CA LEU A 35 7.94 -0.10 1.77
C LEU A 35 9.28 0.48 1.31
N VAL A 36 9.76 1.51 1.97
CA VAL A 36 11.02 2.19 1.59
C VAL A 36 12.24 1.32 1.89
N GLU A 37 12.18 0.54 2.98
CA GLU A 37 13.30 -0.32 3.38
C GLU A 37 13.63 -1.37 2.32
N GLN A 38 12.60 -1.97 1.70
CA GLN A 38 12.81 -3.01 0.69
C GLN A 38 11.69 -2.97 -0.35
N ASN A 39 12.05 -2.73 -1.59
CA ASN A 39 11.09 -2.68 -2.68
C ASN A 39 11.77 -2.85 -4.04
N SER A 40 10.96 -3.15 -5.05
CA SER A 40 11.31 -3.11 -6.45
C SER A 40 10.24 -2.29 -7.15
N PHE A 41 10.62 -1.16 -7.74
CA PHE A 41 9.68 -0.19 -8.27
C PHE A 41 10.25 0.42 -9.54
N ALA A 42 9.70 0.01 -10.68
CA ALA A 42 10.22 0.41 -12.00
C ALA A 42 9.11 1.08 -12.81
N PRO A 43 9.00 2.41 -12.78
CA PRO A 43 8.05 3.11 -13.64
C PRO A 43 8.32 2.84 -15.11
N ILE A 44 7.26 2.62 -15.88
CA ILE A 44 7.39 2.38 -17.31
C ILE A 44 7.97 3.62 -17.99
N GLY A 45 9.03 3.43 -18.77
CA GLY A 45 9.71 4.51 -19.48
C GLY A 45 10.81 5.20 -18.71
N ALA A 46 11.04 4.85 -17.45
CA ALA A 46 12.14 5.40 -16.67
C ALA A 46 13.41 4.57 -16.89
N ASP A 47 14.56 5.25 -16.94
CA ASP A 47 15.85 4.59 -17.15
C ASP A 47 16.42 3.97 -15.87
N GLY A 48 16.05 4.51 -14.72
CA GLY A 48 16.48 4.03 -13.42
C GLY A 48 16.18 5.03 -12.33
N GLY A 49 16.30 4.59 -11.08
CA GLY A 49 15.99 5.39 -9.90
C GLY A 49 17.21 5.99 -9.23
N PRO A 50 17.12 6.28 -7.95
CA PRO A 50 15.96 6.01 -7.09
C PRO A 50 14.77 6.94 -7.36
N TYR A 51 13.59 6.54 -6.86
CA TYR A 51 12.37 7.32 -7.07
C TYR A 51 11.78 7.82 -5.76
N GLN A 52 11.06 8.94 -5.87
CA GLN A 52 10.25 9.49 -4.81
C GLN A 52 8.78 9.38 -5.24
N LEU A 53 7.93 8.94 -4.33
CA LEU A 53 6.50 8.77 -4.58
C LEU A 53 5.72 9.68 -3.66
N LYS A 54 4.86 10.54 -4.22
CA LYS A 54 3.92 11.34 -3.45
C LYS A 54 2.51 10.81 -3.67
N LEU A 55 1.80 10.54 -2.59
CA LEU A 55 0.45 9.97 -2.62
C LEU A 55 -0.56 10.97 -2.08
N SER A 56 -1.70 11.06 -2.76
CA SER A 56 -2.87 11.81 -2.30
C SER A 56 -4.14 11.05 -2.66
N LEU A 57 -5.23 11.30 -1.93
CA LEU A 57 -6.53 10.75 -2.25
C LEU A 57 -7.42 11.84 -2.86
N GLN A 58 -8.06 11.52 -3.96
CA GLN A 58 -9.01 12.38 -4.65
C GLN A 58 -10.30 11.58 -4.85
N ASP A 59 -11.25 11.71 -3.91
CA ASP A 59 -12.44 10.86 -3.84
C ASP A 59 -12.04 9.39 -3.71
N SER A 60 -12.44 8.53 -4.65
CA SER A 60 -12.08 7.11 -4.64
C SER A 60 -10.85 6.81 -5.49
N ARG A 61 -9.98 7.79 -5.70
CA ARG A 61 -8.79 7.66 -6.55
C ARG A 61 -7.53 7.95 -5.78
N LEU A 62 -6.50 7.18 -6.09
CA LEU A 62 -5.17 7.39 -5.55
C LEU A 62 -4.33 8.13 -6.60
N ALA A 63 -3.91 9.34 -6.26
CA ALA A 63 -3.00 10.09 -7.10
C ALA A 63 -1.57 9.74 -6.71
N MET A 64 -0.78 9.34 -7.70
CA MET A 64 0.62 8.96 -7.52
C MET A 64 1.49 9.89 -8.35
N GLU A 65 2.34 10.68 -7.71
CA GLU A 65 3.37 11.45 -8.40
C GLU A 65 4.71 10.78 -8.20
N ILE A 66 5.35 10.40 -9.30
CA ILE A 66 6.62 9.68 -9.28
C ILE A 66 7.69 10.60 -9.83
N THR A 67 8.75 10.82 -9.06
CA THR A 67 9.89 11.63 -9.46
C THR A 67 11.17 10.82 -9.32
N GLY A 68 12.02 10.89 -10.32
CA GLY A 68 13.33 10.24 -10.32
C GLY A 68 14.30 11.00 -11.22
N PRO A 69 15.53 10.49 -11.42
CA PRO A 69 16.49 11.13 -12.30
C PRO A 69 15.96 11.23 -13.74
N GLY A 70 15.71 12.45 -14.19
CA GLY A 70 15.18 12.70 -15.54
C GLY A 70 13.78 12.17 -15.78
N TYR A 71 13.00 11.91 -14.72
CA TYR A 71 11.68 11.32 -14.82
C TYR A 71 10.71 11.99 -13.87
N HIS A 72 9.54 12.34 -14.37
CA HIS A 72 8.44 12.83 -13.55
C HIS A 72 7.12 12.45 -14.23
N LYS A 73 6.24 11.75 -13.53
CA LYS A 73 4.94 11.38 -14.07
C LYS A 73 3.92 11.19 -12.95
N GLY A 74 2.69 11.65 -13.22
CA GLY A 74 1.55 11.43 -12.35
C GLY A 74 0.61 10.37 -12.91
N HIS A 75 0.04 9.58 -12.01
CA HIS A 75 -1.01 8.61 -12.32
C HIS A 75 -2.17 8.80 -11.38
N LEU A 76 -3.37 8.58 -11.88
CA LEU A 76 -4.59 8.62 -11.07
C LEU A 76 -5.25 7.25 -11.16
N LEU A 77 -5.20 6.48 -10.06
CA LEU A 77 -5.71 5.12 -10.02
C LEU A 77 -7.05 5.07 -9.31
N SER A 78 -8.06 4.50 -9.98
CA SER A 78 -9.32 4.21 -9.30
C SER A 78 -9.10 3.11 -8.26
N LEU A 79 -9.52 3.36 -7.02
CA LEU A 79 -9.49 2.37 -5.96
C LEU A 79 -10.79 1.56 -5.88
N THR A 80 -11.78 1.87 -6.73
CA THR A 80 -13.05 1.16 -6.75
C THR A 80 -12.89 -0.37 -6.86
N PRO A 81 -12.01 -0.90 -7.75
CA PRO A 81 -11.81 -2.36 -7.81
C PRO A 81 -11.19 -2.96 -6.55
N LEU A 82 -10.59 -2.13 -5.68
CA LEU A 82 -9.93 -2.56 -4.46
C LEU A 82 -10.80 -2.43 -3.21
N LYS A 83 -11.93 -1.73 -3.30
CA LYS A 83 -12.76 -1.41 -2.12
C LYS A 83 -13.16 -2.64 -1.31
N THR A 84 -13.59 -3.68 -1.95
CA THR A 84 -14.06 -4.90 -1.26
C THR A 84 -12.90 -5.59 -0.55
N VAL A 85 -11.76 -5.77 -1.22
CA VAL A 85 -10.61 -6.44 -0.59
C VAL A 85 -10.00 -5.58 0.52
N ILE A 86 -9.99 -4.25 0.36
CA ILE A 86 -9.56 -3.34 1.44
C ILE A 86 -10.46 -3.51 2.67
N ARG A 87 -11.77 -3.46 2.47
CA ARG A 87 -12.73 -3.62 3.56
C ARG A 87 -12.58 -4.96 4.25
N ASP A 88 -12.53 -6.03 3.48
CA ASP A 88 -12.43 -7.38 4.02
C ASP A 88 -11.11 -7.59 4.76
N TYR A 89 -10.01 -7.04 4.24
CA TYR A 89 -8.71 -7.11 4.89
C TYR A 89 -8.71 -6.36 6.23
N LEU A 90 -9.25 -5.14 6.26
CA LEU A 90 -9.34 -4.37 7.51
C LEU A 90 -10.21 -5.08 8.55
N MET A 91 -11.31 -5.68 8.13
CA MET A 91 -12.18 -6.46 9.03
C MET A 91 -11.49 -7.68 9.61
N ILE A 92 -10.74 -8.42 8.79
CA ILE A 92 -10.05 -9.61 9.28
C ILE A 92 -8.85 -9.26 10.15
N CYS A 93 -8.20 -8.11 9.93
CA CYS A 93 -7.19 -7.60 10.85
C CYS A 93 -7.76 -7.35 12.23
N ASP A 94 -8.93 -6.73 12.32
CA ASP A 94 -9.63 -6.52 13.60
C ASP A 94 -9.97 -7.86 14.25
N SER A 95 -10.46 -8.82 13.47
CA SER A 95 -10.76 -10.17 13.97
C SER A 95 -9.51 -10.88 14.50
N TYR A 96 -8.38 -10.69 13.85
CA TYR A 96 -7.11 -11.25 14.28
C TYR A 96 -6.68 -10.67 15.65
N TYR A 97 -6.75 -9.35 15.81
CA TYR A 97 -6.42 -8.73 17.11
C TYR A 97 -7.38 -9.16 18.22
N GLU A 98 -8.65 -9.30 17.91
CA GLU A 98 -9.63 -9.84 18.86
C GLU A 98 -9.29 -11.27 19.25
N ALA A 99 -8.92 -12.11 18.29
CA ALA A 99 -8.56 -13.50 18.52
C ALA A 99 -7.33 -13.63 19.43
N LEU A 100 -6.35 -12.74 19.27
CA LEU A 100 -5.15 -12.73 20.11
C LEU A 100 -5.46 -12.51 21.59
N ARG A 101 -6.59 -11.89 21.92
CA ARG A 101 -6.96 -11.54 23.29
C ARG A 101 -7.58 -12.68 24.06
N GLY A 102 -8.18 -13.67 23.43
CA GLY A 102 -8.90 -14.69 24.18
C GLY A 102 -9.31 -15.93 23.43
N SER A 103 -8.88 -16.10 22.19
CA SER A 103 -9.23 -17.28 21.40
C SER A 103 -8.17 -18.39 21.57
N SER A 104 -8.53 -19.61 21.18
CA SER A 104 -7.60 -20.73 21.17
C SER A 104 -6.54 -20.54 20.10
N ALA A 105 -5.42 -21.26 20.23
CA ALA A 105 -4.35 -21.23 19.23
C ALA A 105 -4.86 -21.64 17.85
N SER A 106 -5.76 -22.61 17.80
CA SER A 106 -6.37 -23.08 16.54
C SER A 106 -7.21 -21.98 15.87
N GLN A 107 -7.99 -21.23 16.65
CA GLN A 107 -8.80 -20.12 16.13
C GLN A 107 -7.93 -18.97 15.65
N ILE A 108 -6.89 -18.63 16.39
CA ILE A 108 -5.93 -17.58 16.00
C ILE A 108 -5.27 -17.95 14.68
N GLU A 109 -4.84 -19.20 14.52
CA GLU A 109 -4.23 -19.66 13.28
C GLU A 109 -5.19 -19.59 12.11
N SER A 110 -6.45 -19.97 12.28
CA SER A 110 -7.47 -19.90 11.23
C SER A 110 -7.70 -18.48 10.76
N VAL A 111 -7.81 -17.53 11.68
CA VAL A 111 -7.99 -16.10 11.34
C VAL A 111 -6.75 -15.57 10.65
N ASP A 112 -5.55 -15.95 11.12
CA ASP A 112 -4.30 -15.50 10.51
C ASP A 112 -4.13 -16.02 9.08
N MET A 113 -4.54 -17.27 8.81
CA MET A 113 -4.54 -17.81 7.45
C MET A 113 -5.46 -17.01 6.52
N GLY A 114 -6.66 -16.66 7.01
CA GLY A 114 -7.58 -15.80 6.26
C GLY A 114 -7.00 -14.41 5.99
N ARG A 115 -6.33 -13.83 6.99
CA ARG A 115 -5.68 -12.54 6.87
C ARG A 115 -4.59 -12.54 5.80
N ARG A 116 -3.75 -13.58 5.80
CA ARG A 116 -2.69 -13.74 4.78
C ARG A 116 -3.29 -13.92 3.39
N GLY A 117 -4.37 -14.69 3.27
CA GLY A 117 -5.05 -14.88 1.99
C GLY A 117 -5.60 -13.59 1.41
N LEU A 118 -6.26 -12.78 2.24
CA LEU A 118 -6.77 -11.47 1.81
C LEU A 118 -5.63 -10.49 1.51
N HIS A 119 -4.53 -10.55 2.26
CA HIS A 119 -3.36 -9.73 2.00
C HIS A 119 -2.76 -10.04 0.63
N ASN A 120 -2.65 -11.33 0.28
CA ASN A 120 -2.17 -11.75 -1.04
C ASN A 120 -3.13 -11.34 -2.15
N GLU A 121 -4.43 -11.47 -1.93
CA GLU A 121 -5.44 -11.02 -2.88
C GLU A 121 -5.34 -9.51 -3.12
N GLY A 122 -5.15 -8.74 -2.06
CA GLY A 122 -4.93 -7.30 -2.15
C GLY A 122 -3.65 -6.95 -2.92
N ALA A 123 -2.58 -7.70 -2.69
CA ALA A 123 -1.32 -7.51 -3.40
C ALA A 123 -1.49 -7.74 -4.91
N GLU A 124 -2.19 -8.81 -5.29
CA GLU A 124 -2.46 -9.11 -6.70
C GLU A 124 -3.34 -8.03 -7.34
N ALA A 125 -4.37 -7.58 -6.63
CA ALA A 125 -5.25 -6.52 -7.11
C ALA A 125 -4.49 -5.20 -7.28
N MET A 126 -3.60 -4.87 -6.35
CA MET A 126 -2.77 -3.67 -6.43
C MET A 126 -1.81 -3.75 -7.61
N LYS A 127 -1.17 -4.90 -7.79
CA LYS A 127 -0.27 -5.12 -8.93
C LYS A 127 -0.99 -4.96 -10.26
N ALA A 128 -2.22 -5.47 -10.35
CA ALA A 128 -3.04 -5.33 -11.55
C ALA A 128 -3.38 -3.86 -11.85
N ARG A 129 -3.63 -3.05 -10.81
CA ARG A 129 -3.89 -1.62 -11.01
C ARG A 129 -2.66 -0.86 -11.52
N LEU A 130 -1.47 -1.34 -11.20
CA LEU A 130 -0.21 -0.71 -11.63
C LEU A 130 0.28 -1.21 -12.98
N GLU A 131 -0.34 -2.24 -13.53
CA GLU A 131 0.07 -2.80 -14.83
C GLU A 131 0.08 -1.74 -15.91
N GLY A 132 1.16 -1.69 -16.68
CA GLY A 132 1.34 -0.68 -17.72
C GLY A 132 1.79 0.69 -17.21
N LYS A 133 1.90 0.87 -15.88
CA LYS A 133 2.31 2.13 -15.26
C LYS A 133 3.62 1.97 -14.50
N VAL A 134 3.66 1.01 -13.61
CA VAL A 134 4.84 0.71 -12.78
C VAL A 134 4.95 -0.80 -12.63
N ASP A 135 6.15 -1.33 -12.86
CA ASP A 135 6.43 -2.73 -12.58
C ASP A 135 6.91 -2.86 -11.14
N VAL A 136 6.23 -3.70 -10.38
CA VAL A 136 6.59 -4.01 -8.99
C VAL A 136 6.58 -5.52 -8.80
N ASP A 137 7.38 -6.02 -7.86
CA ASP A 137 7.30 -7.41 -7.47
C ASP A 137 6.12 -7.63 -6.51
N HIS A 138 5.81 -8.88 -6.20
CA HIS A 138 4.67 -9.23 -5.34
C HIS A 138 4.81 -8.61 -3.94
N GLU A 139 6.00 -8.66 -3.36
CA GLU A 139 6.23 -8.10 -2.02
C GLU A 139 6.05 -6.59 -1.98
N THR A 140 6.49 -5.88 -3.02
CA THR A 140 6.27 -4.43 -3.12
C THR A 140 4.78 -4.12 -3.28
N ALA A 141 4.08 -4.89 -4.13
CA ALA A 141 2.64 -4.73 -4.30
C ALA A 141 1.89 -4.96 -2.98
N ARG A 142 2.31 -5.95 -2.20
CA ARG A 142 1.74 -6.25 -0.88
C ARG A 142 1.93 -5.08 0.09
N ARG A 143 3.13 -4.51 0.12
CA ARG A 143 3.44 -3.35 0.97
C ARG A 143 2.68 -2.09 0.53
N LEU A 144 2.55 -1.87 -0.78
CA LEU A 144 1.73 -0.79 -1.31
C LEU A 144 0.26 -0.97 -0.94
N PHE A 145 -0.26 -2.18 -1.03
CA PHE A 145 -1.63 -2.47 -0.62
C PHE A 145 -1.85 -2.16 0.87
N THR A 146 -0.91 -2.57 1.73
CA THR A 146 -0.97 -2.27 3.17
C THR A 146 -1.01 -0.76 3.42
N LEU A 147 -0.19 0.00 2.70
CA LEU A 147 -0.19 1.46 2.80
C LEU A 147 -1.52 2.04 2.35
N VAL A 148 -2.06 1.59 1.21
CA VAL A 148 -3.36 2.05 0.71
C VAL A 148 -4.47 1.79 1.74
N CYS A 149 -4.45 0.62 2.39
CA CYS A 149 -5.41 0.32 3.45
C CYS A 149 -5.32 1.33 4.60
N ALA A 150 -4.09 1.69 5.01
CA ALA A 150 -3.88 2.67 6.08
C ALA A 150 -4.32 4.08 5.65
N LEU A 151 -4.15 4.44 4.38
CA LEU A 151 -4.62 5.73 3.86
C LEU A 151 -6.14 5.79 3.75
N TRP A 152 -6.78 4.67 3.47
CA TRP A 152 -8.23 4.58 3.32
C TRP A 152 -8.96 4.63 4.66
N GLN A 153 -8.31 4.18 5.72
CA GLN A 153 -8.88 4.05 7.05
C GLN A 153 -9.13 5.41 7.69
N ARG A 154 -10.28 5.55 8.36
CA ARG A 154 -10.71 6.78 9.02
C ARG A 154 -10.67 6.64 10.53
N GLY A 155 -10.33 7.74 11.18
CA GLY A 155 -10.40 7.87 12.63
C GLY A 155 -11.76 8.28 13.14
#